data_f7b92c465014f640695d99ac65dcb4a9
#
_entry.id   f7b92c465014f640695d99ac65dcb4a9
#
_cell.length_a   1.000
_cell.length_b   1.000
_cell.length_c   1.000
_cell.angle_alpha   90.00
_cell.angle_beta   90.00
_cell.angle_gamma   90.00
#
_symmetry.space_group_name_H-M   'P 1'
#
loop_
_entity.id
_entity.type
_entity.pdbx_description
1 polymer ?
#
loop_
_entity_poly.entity_id
_entity_poly.type
_entity_poly.pdbx_seq_one_letter_code
_entity_poly.pdbx_strand_id
1 'polypeptide(L)' 'MSQVSVTINGRQFRMACEDGQEGYLMNLAHEIDNRINGLRSKSGRISDIGLIVMLAITLADELAEARQRI' A
#
# COMPACT_ATOMS: atom_id res chain seq x y z
N MET A 1 17.03 -8.56 -12.25
CA MET A 1 16.07 -7.76 -11.45
C MET A 1 15.68 -6.51 -12.20
N SER A 2 14.43 -6.16 -12.11
CA SER A 2 13.88 -4.95 -12.74
C SER A 2 13.60 -3.90 -11.70
N GLN A 3 13.25 -2.70 -12.17
CA GLN A 3 12.78 -1.62 -11.29
C GLN A 3 11.41 -1.16 -11.79
N VAL A 4 10.58 -0.74 -10.85
CA VAL A 4 9.26 -0.19 -11.14
C VAL A 4 9.08 1.10 -10.36
N SER A 5 8.44 2.10 -10.99
CA SER A 5 8.04 3.32 -10.29
C SER A 5 6.57 3.23 -9.93
N VAL A 6 6.27 3.47 -8.67
CA VAL A 6 4.90 3.47 -8.19
C VAL A 6 4.57 4.83 -7.59
N THR A 7 3.31 5.23 -7.69
CA THR A 7 2.84 6.50 -7.11
C THR A 7 1.90 6.19 -5.96
N ILE A 8 2.28 6.62 -4.77
CA ILE A 8 1.48 6.42 -3.56
C ILE A 8 1.39 7.75 -2.84
N ASN A 9 0.19 8.18 -2.57
CA ASN A 9 -0.09 9.45 -1.87
C ASN A 9 0.55 10.65 -2.57
N GLY A 10 0.52 10.64 -3.90
CA GLY A 10 1.05 11.72 -4.72
C GLY A 10 2.56 11.73 -4.88
N ARG A 11 3.27 10.76 -4.33
CA ARG A 11 4.73 10.67 -4.41
C ARG A 11 5.15 9.45 -5.19
N GLN A 12 6.23 9.59 -5.95
CA GLN A 12 6.78 8.47 -6.71
C GLN A 12 7.87 7.76 -5.92
N PHE A 13 7.84 6.44 -5.99
CA PHE A 13 8.84 5.59 -5.37
C PHE A 13 9.35 4.59 -6.39
N ARG A 14 10.66 4.38 -6.39
CA ARG A 14 11.27 3.35 -7.25
C ARG A 14 11.59 2.14 -6.39
N MET A 15 11.17 0.99 -6.88
CA MET A 15 11.34 -0.27 -6.17
C MET A 15 11.99 -1.29 -7.08
N ALA A 16 12.86 -2.11 -6.50
CA ALA A 16 13.39 -3.27 -7.19
C ALA A 16 12.35 -4.39 -7.15
N CYS A 17 12.28 -5.16 -8.21
CA CYS A 17 11.37 -6.30 -8.26
C CYS A 17 11.97 -7.40 -9.13
N GLU A 18 11.41 -8.59 -9.01
CA GLU A 18 11.74 -9.69 -9.90
C GLU A 18 11.27 -9.36 -11.31
N ASP A 19 12.00 -9.85 -12.30
CA ASP A 19 11.59 -9.67 -13.70
C ASP A 19 10.22 -10.31 -13.90
N GLY A 20 9.35 -9.57 -14.56
CA GLY A 20 7.98 -10.02 -14.79
C GLY A 20 6.99 -9.69 -13.69
N GLN A 21 7.44 -9.14 -12.56
CA GLN A 21 6.57 -8.78 -11.43
C GLN A 21 6.17 -7.30 -11.42
N GLU A 22 6.60 -6.54 -12.41
CA GLU A 22 6.38 -5.09 -12.45
C GLU A 22 4.87 -4.75 -12.42
N GLY A 23 4.08 -5.41 -13.26
CA GLY A 23 2.64 -5.16 -13.31
C GLY A 23 1.95 -5.54 -12.01
N TYR A 24 2.38 -6.63 -11.39
CA TYR A 24 1.84 -7.07 -10.11
C TYR A 24 2.09 -6.04 -9.02
N LEU A 25 3.33 -5.53 -8.93
CA LEU A 25 3.65 -4.51 -7.93
C LEU A 25 2.92 -3.20 -8.19
N MET A 26 2.75 -2.82 -9.45
CA MET A 26 1.97 -1.62 -9.79
C MET A 26 0.52 -1.75 -9.33
N ASN A 27 -0.07 -2.93 -9.48
CA ASN A 27 -1.44 -3.17 -9.03
C ASN A 27 -1.55 -3.10 -7.51
N LEU A 28 -0.58 -3.67 -6.80
CA LEU A 28 -0.54 -3.56 -5.33
C LEU A 28 -0.40 -2.11 -4.88
N ALA A 29 0.48 -1.36 -5.54
CA ALA A 29 0.67 0.05 -5.21
C ALA A 29 -0.60 0.86 -5.43
N HIS A 30 -1.33 0.56 -6.51
CA HIS A 30 -2.59 1.23 -6.79
C HIS A 30 -3.63 0.94 -5.71
N GLU A 31 -3.72 -0.30 -5.25
CA GLU A 31 -4.60 -0.68 -4.16
C GLU A 31 -4.23 0.06 -2.87
N ILE A 32 -2.93 0.13 -2.56
CA ILE A 32 -2.43 0.87 -1.39
C ILE A 32 -2.82 2.34 -1.47
N ASP A 33 -2.63 2.96 -2.64
CA ASP A 33 -2.97 4.36 -2.85
C ASP A 33 -4.46 4.60 -2.62
N ASN A 34 -5.32 3.72 -3.13
CA ASN A 34 -6.76 3.82 -2.92
C ASN A 34 -7.12 3.70 -1.43
N ARG A 35 -6.47 2.80 -0.71
CA ARG A 35 -6.73 2.64 0.72
C ARG A 35 -6.29 3.85 1.53
N ILE A 36 -5.15 4.45 1.18
CA ILE A 36 -4.68 5.66 1.84
C ILE A 36 -5.68 6.80 1.64
N ASN A 37 -6.17 6.96 0.41
CA ASN A 37 -7.17 7.99 0.12
C ASN A 37 -8.46 7.77 0.91
N GLY A 38 -8.88 6.52 1.06
CA GLY A 38 -10.05 6.18 1.86
C GLY A 38 -9.87 6.51 3.34
N LEU A 39 -8.70 6.19 3.89
CA LEU A 39 -8.37 6.50 5.27
C LEU A 39 -8.30 8.01 5.52
N ARG A 40 -7.72 8.75 4.58
CA ARG A 40 -7.65 10.20 4.69
C ARG A 40 -9.04 10.81 4.78
N SER A 41 -9.99 10.33 3.99
CA SER A 41 -11.37 10.82 4.01
C SER A 41 -12.06 10.59 5.35
N LYS A 42 -11.73 9.49 6.03
CA LYS A 42 -12.37 9.12 7.30
C LYS A 42 -11.68 9.70 8.51
N SER A 43 -10.39 9.95 8.43
CA SER A 43 -9.57 10.26 9.59
C SER A 43 -9.42 11.75 9.88
N GLY A 44 -9.90 12.62 9.01
CA GLY A 44 -9.76 14.06 9.17
C GLY A 44 -8.30 14.49 9.05
N ARG A 45 -7.83 15.30 10.03
CA ARG A 45 -6.47 15.81 9.99
C ARG A 45 -5.50 14.81 10.60
N ILE A 46 -4.83 14.07 9.76
CA ILE A 46 -3.80 13.13 10.18
C ILE A 46 -2.60 13.28 9.25
N SER A 47 -1.40 13.12 9.79
CA SER A 47 -0.19 13.21 9.00
C SER A 47 -0.08 12.05 8.01
N ASP A 48 0.74 12.23 6.96
CA ASP A 48 0.98 11.17 5.99
C ASP A 48 1.57 9.93 6.66
N ILE A 49 2.47 10.13 7.61
CA ILE A 49 3.05 9.00 8.36
C ILE A 49 1.97 8.31 9.18
N GLY A 50 1.08 9.07 9.81
CA GLY A 50 -0.03 8.49 10.55
C GLY A 50 -0.93 7.63 9.68
N LEU A 51 -1.23 8.09 8.46
CA LEU A 51 -2.02 7.31 7.51
C LEU A 51 -1.33 6.00 7.14
N ILE A 52 -0.03 6.05 6.91
CA ILE A 52 0.73 4.85 6.57
C ILE A 52 0.74 3.86 7.73
N VAL A 53 0.91 4.34 8.95
CA VAL A 53 0.88 3.47 10.14
C VAL A 53 -0.49 2.83 10.29
N MET A 54 -1.58 3.60 10.12
CA MET A 54 -2.93 3.05 10.18
C MET A 54 -3.13 1.97 9.12
N LEU A 55 -2.67 2.22 7.89
CA LEU A 55 -2.78 1.24 6.82
C LEU A 55 -1.97 -0.01 7.13
N ALA A 56 -0.76 0.15 7.65
CA ALA A 56 0.08 -0.99 7.99
C ALA A 56 -0.59 -1.89 9.03
N ILE A 57 -1.20 -1.30 10.05
CA ILE A 57 -1.91 -2.05 11.08
C ILE A 57 -3.13 -2.77 10.47
N THR A 58 -3.88 -2.07 9.61
CA THR A 58 -5.04 -2.66 8.93
C THR A 58 -4.63 -3.86 8.09
N LEU A 59 -3.54 -3.75 7.32
CA LEU A 59 -3.06 -4.85 6.49
C LEU A 59 -2.57 -6.02 7.35
N ALA A 60 -1.90 -5.74 8.45
CA ALA A 60 -1.47 -6.79 9.37
C ALA A 60 -2.68 -7.53 9.95
N ASP A 61 -3.74 -6.81 10.29
CA ASP A 61 -4.97 -7.40 10.79
C ASP A 61 -5.63 -8.29 9.73
N GLU A 62 -5.71 -7.81 8.49
CA GLU A 62 -6.27 -8.60 7.39
C GLU A 62 -5.46 -9.85 7.14
N LEU A 63 -4.14 -9.76 7.21
CA LEU A 63 -3.27 -10.92 7.03
C LEU A 63 -3.48 -11.94 8.15
N ALA A 64 -3.59 -11.49 9.39
CA ALA A 64 -3.85 -12.37 10.52
C ALA A 64 -5.17 -13.09 10.36
N GLU A 65 -6.23 -12.39 9.94
CA GLU A 65 -7.53 -13.00 9.67
C GLU A 65 -7.46 -14.04 8.56
N ALA A 66 -6.76 -13.72 7.48
CA ALA A 66 -6.61 -14.64 6.35
C ALA A 66 -5.92 -15.93 6.78
N ARG A 67 -4.92 -15.83 7.65
CA ARG A 67 -4.21 -17.01 8.18
C ARG A 67 -5.06 -17.86 9.08
N GLN A 68 -6.01 -17.26 9.80
CA GLN A 68 -6.92 -17.99 10.68
C GLN A 68 -7.98 -18.77 9.94
N ARG A 69 -8.25 -18.39 8.69
CA ARG A 69 -9.29 -19.03 7.88
C ARG A 69 -8.84 -20.28 7.17
N ILE A 70 -7.58 -20.62 7.24
CA ILE A 70 -7.01 -21.82 6.58
C ILE A 70 -7.19 -23.05 7.45
#